data_9755c26ca5e07d7d76fe522cec64b1ad
#
_entry.id   9755c26ca5e07d7d76fe522cec64b1ad
#
_cell.length_a   1.000
_cell.length_b   1.000
_cell.length_c   1.000
_cell.angle_alpha   90.00
_cell.angle_beta   90.00
_cell.angle_gamma   90.00
#
_symmetry.space_group_name_H-M   'P 1'
#
loop_
_entity.id
_entity.type
_entity.pdbx_description
1 polymer ?
#
loop_
_entity_poly.entity_id
_entity_poly.type
_entity_poly.pdbx_seq_one_letter_code
_entity_poly.pdbx_strand_id
1 'polypeptide(L)'
;AVSDLQYLLTFAIMAGVGTSFNLVNGNLRYQAQKHSTLHQQIRQLYEFSRKLSEALVYQQVFDALDEFFPRLFKAKYALLTPSLAEELTVNHNQLGERLDLTIARWVFDKGQPAGLNTNTFAASQVYYVALNSQLRTRGVLALIPESPLDFFLPSEQELLNNFIANIATTLERIHFTQIAIQTEVLLAKKID
;
A
#
# COMPACT_ATOMS: atom_id res chain seq x y z
N ALA A 1 -39.48 -56.40 -6.86
CA ALA A 1 -38.30 -56.45 -6.01
C ALA A 1 -36.98 -56.10 -6.74
N VAL A 2 -36.76 -56.57 -8.02
CA VAL A 2 -35.53 -56.30 -8.78
C VAL A 2 -35.53 -54.87 -9.37
N SER A 3 -36.71 -54.37 -9.79
CA SER A 3 -36.88 -53.02 -10.32
C SER A 3 -36.63 -51.90 -9.28
N ASP A 4 -36.99 -52.13 -8.02
CA ASP A 4 -36.82 -51.14 -6.94
C ASP A 4 -35.30 -50.90 -6.61
N LEU A 5 -34.52 -51.99 -6.70
CA LEU A 5 -33.08 -51.92 -6.50
C LEU A 5 -32.34 -51.13 -7.62
N GLN A 6 -32.78 -51.27 -8.86
CA GLN A 6 -32.27 -50.54 -9.98
C GLN A 6 -32.56 -49.03 -9.88
N TYR A 7 -33.76 -48.66 -9.48
CA TYR A 7 -34.12 -47.25 -9.26
C TYR A 7 -33.34 -46.63 -8.13
N LEU A 8 -33.13 -47.34 -7.02
CA LEU A 8 -32.31 -46.90 -5.88
C LEU A 8 -30.84 -46.67 -6.29
N LEU A 9 -30.28 -47.58 -7.10
CA LEU A 9 -28.91 -47.47 -7.56
C LEU A 9 -28.72 -46.27 -8.52
N THR A 10 -29.67 -46.06 -9.43
CA THR A 10 -29.66 -44.91 -10.35
C THR A 10 -29.82 -43.60 -9.61
N PHE A 11 -30.66 -43.56 -8.60
CA PHE A 11 -30.84 -42.36 -7.74
C PHE A 11 -29.58 -42.04 -6.92
N ALA A 12 -28.91 -43.06 -6.36
CA ALA A 12 -27.66 -42.91 -5.63
C ALA A 12 -26.53 -42.40 -6.54
N ILE A 13 -26.41 -42.87 -7.76
CA ILE A 13 -25.43 -42.41 -8.76
C ILE A 13 -25.73 -40.97 -9.16
N MET A 14 -26.99 -40.61 -9.44
CA MET A 14 -27.36 -39.23 -9.77
C MET A 14 -27.11 -38.27 -8.61
N ALA A 15 -27.42 -38.66 -7.38
CA ALA A 15 -27.13 -37.85 -6.19
C ALA A 15 -25.62 -37.66 -5.97
N GLY A 16 -24.82 -38.72 -6.18
CA GLY A 16 -23.35 -38.66 -6.12
C GLY A 16 -22.74 -37.75 -7.16
N VAL A 17 -23.22 -37.82 -8.39
CA VAL A 17 -22.76 -36.95 -9.48
C VAL A 17 -23.16 -35.48 -9.23
N GLY A 18 -24.39 -35.25 -8.78
CA GLY A 18 -24.88 -33.89 -8.48
C GLY A 18 -24.13 -33.20 -7.34
N THR A 19 -23.78 -33.92 -6.28
CA THR A 19 -23.00 -33.40 -5.15
C THR A 19 -21.55 -33.13 -5.55
N SER A 20 -20.94 -34.03 -6.35
CA SER A 20 -19.58 -33.84 -6.86
C SER A 20 -19.49 -32.63 -7.79
N PHE A 21 -20.49 -32.41 -8.64
CA PHE A 21 -20.51 -31.27 -9.56
C PHE A 21 -20.67 -29.93 -8.82
N ASN A 22 -21.43 -29.90 -7.71
CA ASN A 22 -21.57 -28.70 -6.87
C ASN A 22 -20.27 -28.36 -6.12
N LEU A 23 -19.55 -29.35 -5.62
CA LEU A 23 -18.26 -29.15 -4.92
C LEU A 23 -17.16 -28.64 -5.89
N VAL A 24 -17.11 -29.19 -7.09
CA VAL A 24 -16.13 -28.78 -8.13
C VAL A 24 -16.43 -27.35 -8.62
N ASN A 25 -17.69 -27.03 -8.91
CA ASN A 25 -18.07 -25.69 -9.35
C ASN A 25 -17.86 -24.60 -8.27
N GLY A 26 -18.10 -24.94 -6.99
CA GLY A 26 -17.81 -24.03 -5.87
C GLY A 26 -16.32 -23.70 -5.78
N ASN A 27 -15.46 -24.70 -5.92
CA ASN A 27 -14.02 -24.53 -5.83
C ASN A 27 -13.45 -23.77 -7.04
N LEU A 28 -13.95 -24.02 -8.24
CA LEU A 28 -13.56 -23.29 -9.46
C LEU A 28 -13.96 -21.80 -9.41
N ARG A 29 -15.14 -21.49 -8.91
CA ARG A 29 -15.61 -20.10 -8.72
C ARG A 29 -14.77 -19.37 -7.69
N TYR A 30 -14.41 -20.02 -6.59
CA TYR A 30 -13.54 -19.43 -5.56
C TYR A 30 -12.11 -19.15 -6.11
N GLN A 31 -11.56 -20.09 -6.87
CA GLN A 31 -10.26 -19.90 -7.53
C GLN A 31 -10.31 -18.79 -8.58
N ALA A 32 -11.34 -18.74 -9.41
CA ALA A 32 -11.52 -17.71 -10.43
C ALA A 32 -11.66 -16.31 -9.81
N GLN A 33 -12.39 -16.17 -8.71
CA GLN A 33 -12.51 -14.91 -7.98
C GLN A 33 -11.18 -14.47 -7.37
N LYS A 34 -10.44 -15.39 -6.77
CA LYS A 34 -9.12 -15.11 -6.18
C LYS A 34 -8.10 -14.68 -7.25
N HIS A 35 -8.11 -15.33 -8.41
CA HIS A 35 -7.27 -14.94 -9.55
C HIS A 35 -7.63 -13.56 -10.10
N SER A 36 -8.92 -13.22 -10.21
CA SER A 36 -9.34 -11.90 -10.71
C SER A 36 -8.92 -10.76 -9.77
N THR A 37 -9.02 -10.96 -8.47
CA THR A 37 -8.62 -9.96 -7.46
C THR A 37 -7.11 -9.74 -7.48
N LEU A 38 -6.32 -10.81 -7.56
CA LEU A 38 -4.87 -10.72 -7.64
C LEU A 38 -4.41 -9.99 -8.92
N HIS A 39 -5.00 -10.32 -10.06
CA HIS A 39 -4.70 -9.61 -11.32
C HIS A 39 -5.05 -8.12 -11.26
N GLN A 40 -6.14 -7.77 -10.59
CA GLN A 40 -6.54 -6.38 -10.41
C GLN A 40 -5.56 -5.62 -9.51
N GLN A 41 -5.12 -6.20 -8.40
CA GLN A 41 -4.12 -5.61 -7.50
C GLN A 41 -2.78 -5.39 -8.20
N ILE A 42 -2.29 -6.40 -8.94
CA ILE A 42 -1.06 -6.30 -9.73
C ILE A 42 -1.16 -5.19 -10.78
N ARG A 43 -2.28 -5.10 -11.47
CA ARG A 43 -2.51 -4.06 -12.47
C ARG A 43 -2.51 -2.66 -11.84
N GLN A 44 -3.17 -2.48 -10.71
CA GLN A 44 -3.19 -1.21 -9.99
C GLN A 44 -1.80 -0.81 -9.48
N LEU A 45 -1.03 -1.77 -8.95
CA LEU A 45 0.35 -1.52 -8.54
C LEU A 45 1.24 -1.12 -9.74
N TYR A 46 1.05 -1.77 -10.88
CA TYR A 46 1.77 -1.42 -12.12
C TYR A 46 1.42 0.00 -12.60
N GLU A 47 0.14 0.35 -12.67
CA GLU A 47 -0.33 1.69 -13.06
C GLU A 47 0.20 2.77 -12.11
N PHE A 48 0.19 2.51 -10.81
CA PHE A 48 0.79 3.38 -9.80
C PHE A 48 2.30 3.54 -10.00
N SER A 49 3.03 2.44 -10.14
CA SER A 49 4.49 2.47 -10.37
C SER A 49 4.84 3.26 -11.63
N ARG A 50 4.04 3.11 -12.70
CA ARG A 50 4.22 3.89 -13.93
C ARG A 50 4.03 5.39 -13.68
N LYS A 51 2.94 5.79 -13.00
CA LYS A 51 2.72 7.21 -12.65
C LYS A 51 3.85 7.78 -11.80
N LEU A 52 4.33 7.02 -10.82
CA LEU A 52 5.47 7.45 -10.02
C LEU A 52 6.77 7.55 -10.83
N SER A 53 6.98 6.68 -11.82
CA SER A 53 8.17 6.75 -12.67
C SER A 53 8.21 8.02 -13.54
N GLU A 54 7.05 8.53 -13.91
CA GLU A 54 6.87 9.76 -14.70
C GLU A 54 6.88 11.04 -13.83
N ALA A 55 6.74 10.91 -12.50
CA ALA A 55 6.70 12.05 -11.58
C ALA A 55 8.05 12.78 -11.51
N LEU A 56 8.02 14.10 -11.71
CA LEU A 56 9.19 14.99 -11.67
C LEU A 56 9.17 15.90 -10.44
N VAL A 57 8.03 16.06 -9.81
CA VAL A 57 7.83 16.93 -8.64
C VAL A 57 6.98 16.22 -7.58
N TYR A 58 7.14 16.60 -6.32
CA TYR A 58 6.41 16.02 -5.19
C TYR A 58 4.89 16.02 -5.37
N GLN A 59 4.31 17.08 -5.97
CA GLN A 59 2.87 17.17 -6.18
C GLN A 59 2.32 16.00 -6.99
N GLN A 60 3.02 15.56 -8.02
CA GLN A 60 2.60 14.41 -8.83
C GLN A 60 2.60 13.09 -8.05
N VAL A 61 3.49 12.97 -7.05
CA VAL A 61 3.49 11.83 -6.12
C VAL A 61 2.24 11.88 -5.24
N PHE A 62 1.89 13.06 -4.73
CA PHE A 62 0.69 13.23 -3.89
C PHE A 62 -0.59 12.94 -4.68
N ASP A 63 -0.69 13.44 -5.91
CA ASP A 63 -1.83 13.19 -6.81
C ASP A 63 -1.98 11.67 -7.11
N ALA A 64 -0.86 10.97 -7.32
CA ALA A 64 -0.88 9.53 -7.52
C ALA A 64 -1.32 8.78 -6.24
N LEU A 65 -0.87 9.22 -5.07
CA LEU A 65 -1.31 8.64 -3.80
C LEU A 65 -2.82 8.84 -3.58
N ASP A 66 -3.34 10.03 -3.82
CA ASP A 66 -4.78 10.34 -3.66
C ASP A 66 -5.65 9.49 -4.59
N GLU A 67 -5.17 9.17 -5.77
CA GLU A 67 -5.90 8.33 -6.72
C GLU A 67 -5.89 6.85 -6.35
N PHE A 68 -4.72 6.30 -5.98
CA PHE A 68 -4.55 4.85 -5.83
C PHE A 68 -4.72 4.35 -4.40
N PHE A 69 -4.30 5.14 -3.41
CA PHE A 69 -4.23 4.68 -2.02
C PHE A 69 -5.59 4.30 -1.41
N PRO A 70 -6.66 5.11 -1.54
CA PRO A 70 -7.97 4.77 -0.99
C PRO A 70 -8.58 3.52 -1.62
N ARG A 71 -8.28 3.28 -2.91
CA ARG A 71 -8.79 2.10 -3.64
C ARG A 71 -8.10 0.81 -3.23
N LEU A 72 -6.79 0.88 -2.93
CA LEU A 72 -5.98 -0.28 -2.61
C LEU A 72 -6.10 -0.68 -1.13
N PHE A 73 -6.02 0.30 -0.24
CA PHE A 73 -5.84 0.03 1.20
C PHE A 73 -7.04 0.38 2.07
N LYS A 74 -8.07 1.03 1.52
CA LYS A 74 -9.25 1.50 2.29
C LYS A 74 -8.83 2.16 3.61
N ALA A 75 -7.91 3.09 3.52
CA ALA A 75 -7.34 3.79 4.65
C ALA A 75 -7.26 5.29 4.38
N LYS A 76 -7.39 6.08 5.43
CA LYS A 76 -7.02 7.49 5.41
C LYS A 76 -5.52 7.61 5.65
N TYR A 77 -4.88 8.58 5.04
CA TYR A 77 -3.44 8.75 5.17
C TYR A 77 -3.01 10.19 5.39
N ALA A 78 -1.82 10.34 5.92
CA ALA A 78 -1.06 11.59 5.91
C ALA A 78 0.35 11.27 5.41
N LEU A 79 0.91 12.19 4.62
CA LEU A 79 2.26 12.08 4.09
C LEU A 79 3.09 13.24 4.61
N LEU A 80 4.24 12.91 5.19
CA LEU A 80 5.21 13.85 5.69
C LEU A 80 6.54 13.62 4.98
N THR A 81 7.14 14.71 4.48
CA THR A 81 8.47 14.66 3.87
C THR A 81 9.39 15.71 4.50
N PRO A 82 10.71 15.49 4.52
CA PRO A 82 11.64 16.49 5.01
C PRO A 82 11.69 17.69 4.06
N SER A 83 11.73 18.88 4.64
CA SER A 83 12.12 20.10 3.94
C SER A 83 13.62 20.09 3.59
N LEU A 84 14.08 21.10 2.85
CA LEU A 84 15.52 21.29 2.58
C LEU A 84 16.35 21.48 3.87
N ALA A 85 15.72 21.93 4.95
CA ALA A 85 16.33 22.08 6.29
C ALA A 85 16.26 20.79 7.13
N GLU A 86 15.86 19.65 6.54
CA GLU A 86 15.64 18.36 7.21
C GLU A 86 14.53 18.37 8.30
N GLU A 87 13.69 19.41 8.31
CA GLU A 87 12.50 19.43 9.14
C GLU A 87 11.37 18.67 8.48
N LEU A 88 10.73 17.78 9.24
CA LEU A 88 9.60 16.98 8.74
C LEU A 88 8.36 17.88 8.60
N THR A 89 7.87 18.02 7.39
CA THR A 89 6.71 18.84 7.05
C THR A 89 5.54 17.97 6.60
N VAL A 90 4.34 18.39 6.97
CA VAL A 90 3.09 17.72 6.57
C VAL A 90 2.71 18.21 5.18
N ASN A 91 2.78 17.33 4.19
CA ASN A 91 2.45 17.66 2.81
C ASN A 91 0.98 17.35 2.47
N HIS A 92 0.46 16.29 3.09
CA HIS A 92 -0.94 15.87 2.93
C HIS A 92 -1.44 15.30 4.25
N ASN A 93 -2.65 15.66 4.69
CA ASN A 93 -3.21 15.20 5.96
C ASN A 93 -4.72 14.98 5.89
N GLN A 94 -5.14 13.72 5.75
CA GLN A 94 -6.53 13.28 5.90
C GLN A 94 -6.88 12.84 7.33
N LEU A 95 -5.89 12.80 8.25
CA LEU A 95 -6.05 12.29 9.60
C LEU A 95 -6.49 13.38 10.59
N GLY A 96 -6.29 14.65 10.23
CA GLY A 96 -6.58 15.79 11.09
C GLY A 96 -5.75 15.78 12.38
N GLU A 97 -6.41 15.99 13.51
CA GLU A 97 -5.78 16.05 14.84
C GLU A 97 -5.25 14.69 15.35
N ARG A 98 -5.60 13.58 14.69
CA ARG A 98 -5.07 12.25 15.05
C ARG A 98 -3.63 12.03 14.64
N LEU A 99 -3.10 12.88 13.77
CA LEU A 99 -1.70 12.86 13.38
C LEU A 99 -0.82 13.39 14.51
N ASP A 100 0.04 12.53 15.06
CA ASP A 100 1.03 12.90 16.07
C ASP A 100 2.41 13.08 15.41
N LEU A 101 2.87 14.32 15.40
CA LEU A 101 4.16 14.68 14.81
C LEU A 101 5.35 14.13 15.59
N THR A 102 5.21 13.86 16.88
CA THR A 102 6.25 13.27 17.72
C THR A 102 6.52 11.83 17.29
N ILE A 103 5.46 11.06 17.07
CA ILE A 103 5.58 9.68 16.56
C ILE A 103 6.12 9.68 15.14
N ALA A 104 5.61 10.56 14.28
CA ALA A 104 6.10 10.69 12.91
C ALA A 104 7.60 11.03 12.87
N ARG A 105 8.07 11.94 13.74
CA ARG A 105 9.49 12.28 13.85
C ARG A 105 10.33 11.09 14.30
N TRP A 106 9.86 10.36 15.31
CA TRP A 106 10.54 9.16 15.77
C TRP A 106 10.69 8.12 14.65
N VAL A 107 9.62 7.88 13.88
CA VAL A 107 9.63 6.95 12.73
C VAL A 107 10.59 7.42 11.66
N PHE A 108 10.63 8.73 11.38
CA PHE A 108 11.57 9.32 10.41
C PHE A 108 13.02 9.11 10.83
N ASP A 109 13.34 9.35 12.12
CA ASP A 109 14.71 9.27 12.64
C ASP A 109 15.18 7.82 12.80
N LYS A 110 14.27 6.89 13.15
CA LYS A 110 14.61 5.47 13.38
C LYS A 110 14.45 4.57 12.16
N GLY A 111 13.67 5.00 11.17
CA GLY A 111 13.38 4.20 9.98
C GLY A 111 12.54 2.95 10.28
N GLN A 112 11.87 2.88 11.43
CA GLN A 112 11.08 1.74 11.89
C GLN A 112 9.61 2.12 12.06
N PRO A 113 8.66 1.17 11.84
CA PRO A 113 7.24 1.45 12.03
C PRO A 113 6.89 1.64 13.51
N ALA A 114 5.86 2.46 13.77
CA ALA A 114 5.34 2.71 15.10
C ALA A 114 3.82 2.94 15.08
N GLY A 115 3.20 2.91 16.25
CA GLY A 115 1.76 3.14 16.41
C GLY A 115 0.94 1.87 16.35
N LEU A 116 -0.19 1.91 15.67
CA LEU A 116 -1.16 0.82 15.59
C LEU A 116 -0.51 -0.51 15.22
N ASN A 117 -0.81 -1.55 15.98
CA ASN A 117 -0.31 -2.92 15.80
C ASN A 117 1.22 -3.06 15.83
N THR A 118 1.92 -2.16 16.54
CA THR A 118 3.36 -2.23 16.78
C THR A 118 3.66 -2.25 18.28
N ASN A 119 4.90 -2.58 18.65
CA ASN A 119 5.35 -2.52 20.05
C ASN A 119 5.75 -1.11 20.51
N THR A 120 5.87 -0.16 19.57
CA THR A 120 6.31 1.21 19.83
C THR A 120 5.15 2.17 19.63
N PHE A 121 4.81 2.96 20.65
CA PHE A 121 3.63 3.82 20.65
C PHE A 121 2.31 3.08 20.40
N ALA A 122 2.17 1.88 20.94
CA ALA A 122 1.05 0.96 20.70
C ALA A 122 -0.34 1.52 21.05
N ALA A 123 -0.42 2.57 21.84
CA ALA A 123 -1.67 3.27 22.19
C ALA A 123 -2.20 4.15 21.03
N SER A 124 -1.38 4.44 20.04
CA SER A 124 -1.81 5.21 18.87
C SER A 124 -2.77 4.42 17.98
N GLN A 125 -3.82 5.08 17.50
CA GLN A 125 -4.75 4.52 16.51
C GLN A 125 -4.23 4.66 15.07
N VAL A 126 -3.10 5.33 14.90
CA VAL A 126 -2.45 5.58 13.62
C VAL A 126 -1.25 4.66 13.48
N TYR A 127 -1.13 4.02 12.33
CA TYR A 127 0.05 3.26 11.93
C TYR A 127 0.99 4.16 11.16
N TYR A 128 2.22 4.30 11.64
CA TYR A 128 3.26 5.11 11.01
C TYR A 128 4.32 4.21 10.41
N VAL A 129 4.69 4.47 9.17
CA VAL A 129 5.72 3.71 8.47
C VAL A 129 6.69 4.65 7.77
N ALA A 130 7.99 4.34 7.86
CA ALA A 130 9.04 5.11 7.22
C ALA A 130 9.11 4.81 5.72
N LEU A 131 9.26 5.83 4.91
CA LEU A 131 9.55 5.74 3.49
C LEU A 131 11.07 5.61 3.32
N ASN A 132 11.58 4.41 3.55
CA ASN A 132 13.01 4.12 3.48
C ASN A 132 13.43 3.89 2.04
N SER A 133 14.35 4.70 1.55
CA SER A 133 15.10 4.46 0.33
C SER A 133 16.39 3.68 0.64
N GLN A 134 17.21 3.44 -0.38
CA GLN A 134 18.50 2.77 -0.19
C GLN A 134 19.49 3.55 0.66
N LEU A 135 19.39 4.88 0.68
CA LEU A 135 20.35 5.76 1.35
C LEU A 135 19.85 6.26 2.69
N ARG A 136 18.58 6.66 2.78
CA ARG A 136 17.97 7.20 4.00
C ARG A 136 16.44 7.18 3.96
N THR A 137 15.83 7.50 5.10
CA THR A 137 14.38 7.75 5.19
C THR A 137 14.02 9.04 4.44
N ARG A 138 13.06 8.96 3.51
CA ARG A 138 12.62 10.08 2.66
C ARG A 138 11.28 10.68 3.07
N GLY A 139 10.67 10.14 4.10
CA GLY A 139 9.41 10.62 4.62
C GLY A 139 8.76 9.61 5.55
N VAL A 140 7.57 9.94 5.99
CA VAL A 140 6.71 9.09 6.84
C VAL A 140 5.31 9.06 6.25
N LEU A 141 4.76 7.87 6.13
CA LEU A 141 3.38 7.64 5.77
C LEU A 141 2.63 7.24 7.05
N ALA A 142 1.62 8.01 7.43
CA ALA A 142 0.77 7.73 8.58
C ALA A 142 -0.60 7.27 8.07
N LEU A 143 -1.15 6.20 8.64
CA LEU A 143 -2.30 5.46 8.12
C LEU A 143 -3.33 5.18 9.20
N ILE A 144 -4.62 5.34 8.86
CA ILE A 144 -5.73 4.83 9.66
C ILE A 144 -6.56 3.93 8.75
N PRO A 145 -6.41 2.60 8.84
CA PRO A 145 -7.21 1.66 8.07
C PRO A 145 -8.66 1.61 8.56
N GLU A 146 -9.61 1.40 7.65
CA GLU A 146 -11.03 1.18 7.99
C GLU A 146 -11.23 -0.15 8.72
N SER A 147 -10.50 -1.20 8.31
CA SER A 147 -10.48 -2.52 8.95
C SER A 147 -9.05 -2.90 9.33
N PRO A 148 -8.63 -2.69 10.58
CA PRO A 148 -7.27 -3.06 11.03
C PRO A 148 -6.95 -4.54 10.85
N LEU A 149 -7.91 -5.44 11.08
CA LEU A 149 -7.70 -6.88 10.97
C LEU A 149 -7.32 -7.30 9.55
N ASP A 150 -8.01 -6.76 8.54
CA ASP A 150 -7.72 -7.05 7.13
C ASP A 150 -6.42 -6.38 6.69
N PHE A 151 -6.20 -5.15 7.12
CA PHE A 151 -5.02 -4.35 6.76
C PHE A 151 -3.70 -5.00 7.20
N PHE A 152 -3.67 -5.67 8.35
CA PHE A 152 -2.47 -6.35 8.85
C PHE A 152 -2.34 -7.79 8.41
N LEU A 153 -3.14 -8.27 7.46
CA LEU A 153 -2.90 -9.55 6.81
C LEU A 153 -1.56 -9.55 6.05
N PRO A 154 -0.82 -10.67 6.03
CA PRO A 154 0.49 -10.72 5.38
C PRO A 154 0.48 -10.28 3.92
N SER A 155 -0.56 -10.65 3.16
CA SER A 155 -0.72 -10.25 1.75
C SER A 155 -0.89 -8.74 1.57
N GLU A 156 -1.66 -8.08 2.45
CA GLU A 156 -1.88 -6.64 2.42
C GLU A 156 -0.63 -5.88 2.85
N GLN A 157 0.11 -6.41 3.84
CA GLN A 157 1.38 -5.84 4.27
C GLN A 157 2.47 -5.96 3.19
N GLU A 158 2.52 -7.06 2.45
CA GLU A 158 3.43 -7.22 1.31
C GLU A 158 3.12 -6.20 0.20
N LEU A 159 1.83 -6.03 -0.13
CA LEU A 159 1.38 -5.01 -1.09
C LEU A 159 1.76 -3.60 -0.63
N LEU A 160 1.52 -3.28 0.65
CA LEU A 160 1.87 -1.99 1.24
C LEU A 160 3.38 -1.73 1.20
N ASN A 161 4.20 -2.73 1.52
CA ASN A 161 5.65 -2.61 1.49
C ASN A 161 6.17 -2.32 0.07
N ASN A 162 5.63 -2.99 -0.94
CA ASN A 162 5.95 -2.71 -2.34
C ASN A 162 5.54 -1.29 -2.75
N PHE A 163 4.38 -0.84 -2.29
CA PHE A 163 3.88 0.50 -2.53
C PHE A 163 4.78 1.57 -1.90
N ILE A 164 5.16 1.37 -0.63
CA ILE A 164 6.08 2.22 0.14
C ILE A 164 7.45 2.32 -0.54
N ALA A 165 8.00 1.20 -0.99
CA ALA A 165 9.31 1.16 -1.66
C ALA A 165 9.31 1.99 -2.95
N ASN A 166 8.24 1.92 -3.75
CA ASN A 166 8.08 2.73 -4.95
C ASN A 166 8.02 4.24 -4.63
N ILE A 167 7.26 4.62 -3.60
CA ILE A 167 7.18 6.01 -3.16
C ILE A 167 8.55 6.50 -2.69
N ALA A 168 9.21 5.77 -1.81
CA ALA A 168 10.51 6.14 -1.25
C ALA A 168 11.57 6.36 -2.34
N THR A 169 11.64 5.45 -3.32
CA THR A 169 12.57 5.56 -4.46
C THR A 169 12.25 6.78 -5.32
N THR A 170 10.97 7.07 -5.55
CA THR A 170 10.56 8.24 -6.34
C THR A 170 10.88 9.54 -5.63
N LEU A 171 10.59 9.64 -4.33
CA LEU A 171 10.91 10.81 -3.52
C LEU A 171 12.43 11.06 -3.48
N GLU A 172 13.23 10.00 -3.40
CA GLU A 172 14.68 10.11 -3.45
C GLU A 172 15.17 10.67 -4.79
N ARG A 173 14.66 10.13 -5.90
CA ARG A 173 14.98 10.62 -7.24
C ARG A 173 14.62 12.09 -7.42
N ILE A 174 13.43 12.52 -7.01
CA ILE A 174 12.99 13.92 -7.09
C ILE A 174 13.90 14.81 -6.24
N HIS A 175 14.24 14.38 -5.04
CA HIS A 175 15.14 15.13 -4.15
C HIS A 175 16.52 15.37 -4.79
N PHE A 176 17.14 14.34 -5.36
CA PHE A 176 18.44 14.50 -6.03
C PHE A 176 18.36 15.40 -7.27
N THR A 177 17.28 15.30 -8.02
CA THR A 177 17.05 16.18 -9.18
C THR A 177 16.95 17.63 -8.74
N GLN A 178 16.24 17.93 -7.64
CA GLN A 178 16.13 19.28 -7.11
C GLN A 178 17.48 19.84 -6.63
N ILE A 179 18.29 19.03 -5.94
CA ILE A 179 19.63 19.45 -5.51
C ILE A 179 20.52 19.76 -6.71
N ALA A 180 20.48 18.92 -7.75
CA ALA A 180 21.28 19.13 -8.96
C ALA A 180 20.93 20.46 -9.63
N ILE A 181 19.65 20.75 -9.82
CA ILE A 181 19.15 22.01 -10.40
C ILE A 181 19.59 23.22 -9.55
N GLN A 182 19.45 23.14 -8.22
CA GLN A 182 19.85 24.23 -7.33
C GLN A 182 21.36 24.49 -7.41
N THR A 183 22.17 23.44 -7.49
CA THR A 183 23.62 23.54 -7.61
C THR A 183 24.02 24.22 -8.91
N GLU A 184 23.42 23.87 -10.04
CA GLU A 184 23.67 24.51 -11.33
C GLU A 184 23.30 26.00 -11.30
N VAL A 185 22.15 26.36 -10.73
CA VAL A 185 21.73 27.77 -10.60
C VAL A 185 22.67 28.57 -9.73
N LEU A 186 23.20 28.00 -8.65
CA LEU A 186 24.16 28.66 -7.76
C LEU A 186 25.53 28.87 -8.46
N LEU A 187 25.96 27.87 -9.24
CA LEU A 187 27.20 27.98 -10.01
C LEU A 187 27.10 29.04 -11.11
N ALA A 188 25.98 29.09 -11.83
CA ALA A 188 25.73 30.11 -12.86
C ALA A 188 25.76 31.53 -12.28
N LYS A 189 25.17 31.76 -11.09
CA LYS A 189 25.17 33.07 -10.40
C LYS A 189 26.57 33.52 -9.89
N LYS A 190 27.54 32.61 -9.82
CA LYS A 190 28.87 32.91 -9.31
C LYS A 190 29.85 33.30 -10.43
N ILE A 191 29.44 33.16 -11.67
CA ILE A 191 30.22 33.46 -12.88
C ILE A 191 29.92 34.86 -13.42
N ASP A 192 28.78 35.47 -13.04
CA ASP A 192 28.44 36.87 -13.28
C ASP A 192 28.92 37.79 -12.13
#